data_1dd73770d202dfd4bc5e52a5e51429db
#
_entry.id   1dd73770d202dfd4bc5e52a5e51429db
#
_cell.length_a   1.000
_cell.length_b   1.000
_cell.length_c   1.000
_cell.angle_alpha   90.00
_cell.angle_beta   90.00
_cell.angle_gamma   90.00
#
_symmetry.space_group_name_H-M   'P 1'
#
loop_
_entity.id
_entity.type
_entity.pdbx_description
1 polymer ?
#
loop_
_entity_poly.entity_id
_entity_poly.type
_entity_poly.pdbx_seq_one_letter_code
_entity_poly.pdbx_strand_id
1 'polypeptide(L)'
;MSYVVLVADRLTKSYDGQPALRELSFELQAGRVMGFLGPNGAGKTTAIRILTTILRPTSGRFVIDGVGSEDPARVRPRIGVLPETLGLPNQITGAEYIGYFAQLYGRRRADARRHGLATLELVGMRERAGRLIRTYSHGMRQRLGIARALINDPVVLFLDEPVAGLDPRGQLDLLALLRDIAKDRGTAIILCSHGLSEVEDACDDVLVLSEGRVVASGSVSDVLALARQRVSGTDLRIHVPTSAAERANATLRAIPAIESVRGGIVDGRLEVSLARGPDQAIEGTTNEILDQLLGDEIPVLGFEVEGSRLQDAFIELTEGRSS
;
A
#
# COMPACT_ATOMS: atom_id res chain seq x y z
N MET A 1 -13.74 16.53 10.25
CA MET A 1 -14.75 15.65 9.65
C MET A 1 -14.14 15.08 8.39
N SER A 2 -14.09 13.76 8.25
CA SER A 2 -13.60 13.09 7.05
C SER A 2 -14.66 13.23 5.94
N TYR A 3 -14.27 13.71 4.76
CA TYR A 3 -15.14 13.83 3.59
C TYR A 3 -14.50 13.12 2.40
N VAL A 4 -15.33 12.67 1.45
CA VAL A 4 -14.85 12.02 0.25
C VAL A 4 -14.24 13.07 -0.68
N VAL A 5 -12.93 12.94 -0.95
CA VAL A 5 -12.17 13.88 -1.76
C VAL A 5 -11.97 13.40 -3.20
N LEU A 6 -11.99 12.08 -3.43
CA LEU A 6 -11.92 11.47 -4.75
C LEU A 6 -12.99 10.40 -4.90
N VAL A 7 -13.75 10.46 -6.00
CA VAL A 7 -14.72 9.43 -6.42
C VAL A 7 -14.35 9.00 -7.82
N ALA A 8 -14.17 7.73 -8.05
CA ALA A 8 -14.08 7.10 -9.37
C ALA A 8 -15.36 6.31 -9.64
N ASP A 9 -15.98 6.51 -10.79
CA ASP A 9 -17.24 5.89 -11.18
C ASP A 9 -17.07 5.17 -12.52
N ARG A 10 -17.02 3.83 -12.48
CA ARG A 10 -16.93 2.90 -13.61
C ARG A 10 -15.89 3.26 -14.66
N LEU A 11 -14.70 3.67 -14.20
CA LEU A 11 -13.61 4.01 -15.10
C LEU A 11 -13.18 2.80 -15.92
N THR A 12 -13.24 2.95 -17.24
CA THR A 12 -12.85 1.91 -18.20
C THR A 12 -11.80 2.46 -19.15
N LYS A 13 -10.80 1.64 -19.49
CA LYS A 13 -9.80 1.96 -20.52
C LYS A 13 -9.52 0.76 -21.38
N SER A 14 -9.63 0.94 -22.69
CA SER A 14 -9.21 -0.03 -23.69
C SER A 14 -8.13 0.57 -24.59
N TYR A 15 -7.16 -0.26 -25.00
CA TYR A 15 -6.15 0.03 -26.00
C TYR A 15 -6.33 -0.95 -27.15
N ASP A 16 -6.61 -0.47 -28.35
CA ASP A 16 -6.81 -1.29 -29.55
C ASP A 16 -7.79 -2.46 -29.33
N GLY A 17 -8.89 -2.18 -28.61
CA GLY A 17 -9.91 -3.17 -28.26
C GLY A 17 -9.57 -4.06 -27.05
N GLN A 18 -8.35 -4.03 -26.54
CA GLN A 18 -7.94 -4.78 -25.35
C GLN A 18 -8.22 -3.96 -24.08
N PRO A 19 -9.07 -4.43 -23.16
CA PRO A 19 -9.39 -3.70 -21.95
C PRO A 19 -8.27 -3.80 -20.92
N ALA A 20 -7.69 -2.65 -20.56
CA ALA A 20 -6.69 -2.53 -19.50
C ALA A 20 -7.28 -2.11 -18.14
N LEU A 21 -8.50 -1.56 -18.15
CA LEU A 21 -9.26 -1.22 -16.94
C LEU A 21 -10.74 -1.42 -17.22
N ARG A 22 -11.46 -2.05 -16.30
CA ARG A 22 -12.86 -2.45 -16.47
C ARG A 22 -13.68 -1.98 -15.28
N GLU A 23 -14.45 -0.89 -15.47
CA GLU A 23 -15.44 -0.36 -14.50
C GLU A 23 -14.88 -0.12 -13.10
N LEU A 24 -13.64 0.39 -12.99
CA LEU A 24 -13.03 0.76 -11.71
C LEU A 24 -13.88 1.80 -11.00
N SER A 25 -14.37 1.43 -9.81
CA SER A 25 -15.14 2.32 -8.94
C SER A 25 -14.60 2.24 -7.52
N PHE A 26 -14.35 3.40 -6.90
CA PHE A 26 -13.94 3.52 -5.51
C PHE A 26 -14.09 4.96 -5.02
N GLU A 27 -14.04 5.13 -3.71
CA GLU A 27 -14.01 6.43 -3.04
C GLU A 27 -12.79 6.53 -2.13
N LEU A 28 -12.22 7.72 -2.01
CA LEU A 28 -11.11 8.03 -1.12
C LEU A 28 -11.45 9.24 -0.27
N GLN A 29 -11.29 9.08 1.04
CA GLN A 29 -11.54 10.14 2.01
C GLN A 29 -10.29 10.99 2.22
N ALA A 30 -10.50 12.27 2.55
CA ALA A 30 -9.43 13.19 2.92
C ALA A 30 -8.65 12.64 4.14
N GLY A 31 -7.31 12.76 4.09
CA GLY A 31 -6.43 12.33 5.15
C GLY A 31 -6.21 10.81 5.26
N ARG A 32 -6.70 10.02 4.31
CA ARG A 32 -6.49 8.55 4.28
C ARG A 32 -5.47 8.17 3.22
N VAL A 33 -4.79 7.06 3.48
CA VAL A 33 -3.84 6.44 2.56
C VAL A 33 -4.48 5.17 2.01
N MET A 34 -4.62 5.08 0.67
CA MET A 34 -5.14 3.91 -0.02
C MET A 34 -4.05 3.25 -0.86
N GLY A 35 -3.82 1.96 -0.61
CA GLY A 35 -2.90 1.13 -1.39
C GLY A 35 -3.57 0.56 -2.64
N PHE A 36 -2.99 0.78 -3.83
CA PHE A 36 -3.37 0.10 -5.06
C PHE A 36 -2.49 -1.12 -5.25
N LEU A 37 -3.08 -2.29 -5.08
CA LEU A 37 -2.42 -3.59 -5.18
C LEU A 37 -2.82 -4.31 -6.47
N GLY A 38 -1.96 -5.16 -6.97
CA GLY A 38 -2.23 -5.99 -8.14
C GLY A 38 -0.94 -6.45 -8.82
N PRO A 39 -0.97 -7.57 -9.55
CA PRO A 39 0.17 -8.03 -10.34
C PRO A 39 0.54 -7.03 -11.44
N ASN A 40 1.67 -7.27 -12.09
CA ASN A 40 2.05 -6.48 -13.26
C ASN A 40 1.00 -6.66 -14.36
N GLY A 41 0.59 -5.54 -14.97
CA GLY A 41 -0.50 -5.55 -15.97
C GLY A 41 -1.92 -5.51 -15.39
N ALA A 42 -2.12 -5.52 -14.07
CA ALA A 42 -3.45 -5.46 -13.46
C ALA A 42 -4.24 -4.17 -13.73
N GLY A 43 -3.61 -3.12 -14.27
CA GLY A 43 -4.26 -1.85 -14.58
C GLY A 43 -3.91 -0.69 -13.64
N LYS A 44 -3.07 -0.89 -12.61
CA LYS A 44 -2.69 0.15 -11.63
C LYS A 44 -2.17 1.43 -12.29
N THR A 45 -1.14 1.32 -13.11
CA THR A 45 -0.55 2.47 -13.82
C THR A 45 -1.56 3.14 -14.76
N THR A 46 -2.44 2.36 -15.40
CA THR A 46 -3.51 2.91 -16.25
C THR A 46 -4.50 3.73 -15.42
N ALA A 47 -4.92 3.23 -14.26
CA ALA A 47 -5.80 3.94 -13.34
C ALA A 47 -5.15 5.26 -12.87
N ILE A 48 -3.89 5.22 -12.42
CA ILE A 48 -3.14 6.42 -12.02
C ILE A 48 -3.07 7.45 -13.17
N ARG A 49 -2.72 7.01 -14.38
CA ARG A 49 -2.65 7.92 -15.54
C ARG A 49 -3.99 8.57 -15.89
N ILE A 50 -5.10 7.87 -15.67
CA ILE A 50 -6.44 8.45 -15.86
C ILE A 50 -6.71 9.46 -14.74
N LEU A 51 -6.56 9.10 -13.48
CA LEU A 51 -6.85 9.94 -12.32
C LEU A 51 -5.95 11.19 -12.27
N THR A 52 -4.73 11.09 -12.80
CA THR A 52 -3.79 12.20 -12.95
C THR A 52 -3.98 13.01 -14.25
N THR A 53 -5.05 12.74 -14.99
CA THR A 53 -5.40 13.44 -16.25
C THR A 53 -4.39 13.27 -17.39
N ILE A 54 -3.47 12.31 -17.32
CA ILE A 54 -2.51 11.98 -18.39
C ILE A 54 -3.21 11.22 -19.51
N LEU A 55 -4.15 10.34 -19.14
CA LEU A 55 -4.96 9.57 -20.08
C LEU A 55 -6.45 9.91 -19.91
N ARG A 56 -7.18 9.93 -21.02
CA ARG A 56 -8.65 9.97 -20.97
C ARG A 56 -9.18 8.53 -20.81
N PRO A 57 -10.18 8.30 -19.94
CA PRO A 57 -10.88 7.03 -19.91
C PRO A 57 -11.62 6.78 -21.21
N THR A 58 -11.89 5.52 -21.55
CA THR A 58 -12.78 5.15 -22.65
C THR A 58 -14.24 5.40 -22.27
N SER A 59 -14.58 5.11 -20.99
CA SER A 59 -15.89 5.43 -20.38
C SER A 59 -15.72 5.58 -18.87
N GLY A 60 -16.77 6.05 -18.20
CA GLY A 60 -16.74 6.39 -16.78
C GLY A 60 -16.15 7.77 -16.51
N ARG A 61 -16.14 8.18 -15.26
CA ARG A 61 -15.68 9.51 -14.84
C ARG A 61 -15.05 9.45 -13.44
N PHE A 62 -14.34 10.50 -13.09
CA PHE A 62 -13.92 10.71 -11.69
C PHE A 62 -14.13 12.17 -11.29
N VAL A 63 -14.19 12.39 -9.99
CA VAL A 63 -14.32 13.71 -9.38
C VAL A 63 -13.26 13.84 -8.30
N ILE A 64 -12.50 14.93 -8.29
CA ILE A 64 -11.53 15.27 -7.25
C ILE A 64 -11.90 16.66 -6.70
N ASP A 65 -12.17 16.72 -5.38
CA ASP A 65 -12.54 17.96 -4.69
C ASP A 65 -13.64 18.74 -5.44
N GLY A 66 -14.70 18.02 -5.83
CA GLY A 66 -15.84 18.59 -6.56
C GLY A 66 -15.57 18.94 -8.01
N VAL A 67 -14.38 18.66 -8.56
CA VAL A 67 -14.03 18.93 -9.95
C VAL A 67 -14.00 17.62 -10.75
N GLY A 68 -14.80 17.56 -11.81
CA GLY A 68 -14.93 16.39 -12.66
C GLY A 68 -13.78 16.22 -13.66
N SER A 69 -13.63 14.99 -14.13
CA SER A 69 -12.60 14.56 -15.08
C SER A 69 -12.69 15.24 -16.46
N GLU A 70 -13.81 15.89 -16.76
CA GLU A 70 -14.05 16.69 -17.97
C GLU A 70 -13.27 18.02 -17.98
N ASP A 71 -12.82 18.49 -16.80
CA ASP A 71 -12.01 19.72 -16.66
C ASP A 71 -10.61 19.42 -16.08
N PRO A 72 -9.70 18.84 -16.88
CA PRO A 72 -8.35 18.52 -16.43
C PRO A 72 -7.54 19.74 -15.97
N ALA A 73 -7.84 20.92 -16.49
CA ALA A 73 -7.12 22.14 -16.12
C ALA A 73 -7.41 22.54 -14.66
N ARG A 74 -8.62 22.29 -14.18
CA ARG A 74 -9.02 22.53 -12.79
C ARG A 74 -8.67 21.36 -11.86
N VAL A 75 -8.56 20.13 -12.38
CA VAL A 75 -8.13 18.95 -11.60
C VAL A 75 -6.64 19.03 -11.26
N ARG A 76 -5.77 19.35 -12.23
CA ARG A 76 -4.30 19.33 -12.08
C ARG A 76 -3.76 20.14 -10.88
N PRO A 77 -4.25 21.33 -10.58
CA PRO A 77 -3.80 22.07 -9.40
C PRO A 77 -4.16 21.40 -8.05
N ARG A 78 -5.11 20.46 -8.04
CA ARG A 78 -5.58 19.75 -6.84
C ARG A 78 -4.84 18.46 -6.56
N ILE A 79 -3.98 18.02 -7.48
CA ILE A 79 -3.27 16.76 -7.38
C ILE A 79 -1.75 16.95 -7.36
N GLY A 80 -1.07 16.09 -6.62
CA GLY A 80 0.36 15.93 -6.69
C GLY A 80 0.72 14.54 -7.22
N VAL A 81 1.81 14.43 -7.99
CA VAL A 81 2.20 13.16 -8.60
C VAL A 81 3.69 12.91 -8.39
N LEU A 82 4.01 11.76 -7.82
CA LEU A 82 5.34 11.18 -7.80
C LEU A 82 5.36 10.01 -8.81
N PRO A 83 5.97 10.15 -9.97
CA PRO A 83 6.13 9.05 -10.91
C PRO A 83 7.28 8.14 -10.47
N GLU A 84 7.27 6.89 -10.89
CA GLU A 84 8.35 5.91 -10.66
C GLU A 84 9.73 6.46 -11.05
N THR A 85 9.83 7.13 -12.20
CA THR A 85 11.08 7.77 -12.66
C THR A 85 11.02 9.28 -12.46
N LEU A 86 11.88 9.82 -11.59
CA LEU A 86 11.82 11.21 -11.17
C LEU A 86 12.37 12.21 -12.19
N GLY A 87 13.30 11.82 -13.04
CA GLY A 87 13.92 12.72 -14.05
C GLY A 87 14.54 13.99 -13.44
N LEU A 88 15.22 13.87 -12.29
CA LEU A 88 15.76 15.01 -11.56
C LEU A 88 17.00 15.61 -12.23
N PRO A 89 17.09 16.95 -12.37
CA PRO A 89 18.26 17.61 -12.93
C PRO A 89 19.43 17.55 -11.93
N ASN A 90 20.63 17.27 -12.44
CA ASN A 90 21.81 17.05 -11.60
C ASN A 90 22.54 18.33 -11.16
N GLN A 91 22.37 19.42 -11.89
CA GLN A 91 23.22 20.61 -11.79
C GLN A 91 22.62 21.78 -10.99
N ILE A 92 21.44 21.60 -10.43
CA ILE A 92 20.76 22.61 -9.60
C ILE A 92 20.58 22.08 -8.18
N THR A 93 20.32 22.98 -7.25
CA THR A 93 20.04 22.62 -5.85
C THR A 93 18.59 22.20 -5.66
N GLY A 94 18.31 21.48 -4.56
CA GLY A 94 16.93 21.13 -4.20
C GLY A 94 16.04 22.35 -4.00
N ALA A 95 16.58 23.43 -3.41
CA ALA A 95 15.84 24.70 -3.23
C ALA A 95 15.50 25.37 -4.56
N GLU A 96 16.42 25.40 -5.52
CA GLU A 96 16.17 25.95 -6.86
C GLU A 96 15.12 25.12 -7.59
N TYR A 97 15.22 23.79 -7.51
CA TYR A 97 14.28 22.86 -8.14
C TYR A 97 12.86 23.06 -7.62
N ILE A 98 12.66 23.05 -6.32
CA ILE A 98 11.31 23.21 -5.72
C ILE A 98 10.81 24.64 -5.91
N GLY A 99 11.68 25.65 -5.80
CA GLY A 99 11.33 27.06 -6.07
C GLY A 99 10.88 27.29 -7.51
N TYR A 100 11.47 26.58 -8.48
CA TYR A 100 11.04 26.62 -9.88
C TYR A 100 9.61 26.10 -10.05
N PHE A 101 9.28 24.94 -9.44
CA PHE A 101 7.91 24.39 -9.51
C PHE A 101 6.90 25.31 -8.82
N ALA A 102 7.25 25.92 -7.68
CA ALA A 102 6.39 26.88 -7.02
C ALA A 102 6.06 28.09 -7.92
N GLN A 103 7.04 28.55 -8.72
CA GLN A 103 6.81 29.62 -9.69
C GLN A 103 5.94 29.17 -10.88
N LEU A 104 6.07 27.93 -11.36
CA LEU A 104 5.20 27.37 -12.39
C LEU A 104 3.72 27.34 -11.95
N TYR A 105 3.46 27.18 -10.65
CA TYR A 105 2.13 27.31 -10.06
C TYR A 105 1.73 28.77 -9.73
N GLY A 106 2.45 29.76 -10.29
CA GLY A 106 2.08 31.18 -10.22
C GLY A 106 2.55 31.93 -8.97
N ARG A 107 3.36 31.31 -8.08
CA ARG A 107 3.91 32.02 -6.93
C ARG A 107 5.00 33.00 -7.35
N ARG A 108 5.01 34.20 -6.78
CA ARG A 108 6.10 35.18 -6.99
C ARG A 108 7.42 34.64 -6.44
N ARG A 109 8.55 35.02 -7.04
CA ARG A 109 9.88 34.47 -6.72
C ARG A 109 10.21 34.43 -5.22
N ALA A 110 9.94 35.50 -4.49
CA ALA A 110 10.19 35.56 -3.05
C ALA A 110 9.32 34.56 -2.26
N ASP A 111 8.02 34.48 -2.62
CA ASP A 111 7.06 33.56 -2.01
C ASP A 111 7.35 32.11 -2.40
N ALA A 112 7.73 31.88 -3.65
CA ALA A 112 8.12 30.56 -4.16
C ALA A 112 9.32 29.99 -3.38
N ARG A 113 10.32 30.82 -3.07
CA ARG A 113 11.48 30.42 -2.28
C ARG A 113 11.09 30.06 -0.84
N ARG A 114 10.27 30.91 -0.19
CA ARG A 114 9.81 30.67 1.19
C ARG A 114 8.95 29.41 1.27
N HIS A 115 7.98 29.29 0.39
CA HIS A 115 7.09 28.13 0.32
C HIS A 115 7.86 26.86 -0.03
N GLY A 116 8.79 26.92 -0.99
CA GLY A 116 9.63 25.78 -1.36
C GLY A 116 10.49 25.28 -0.21
N LEU A 117 11.07 26.17 0.60
CA LEU A 117 11.84 25.80 1.79
C LEU A 117 10.95 25.17 2.87
N ALA A 118 9.73 25.68 3.06
CA ALA A 118 8.77 25.05 3.96
C ALA A 118 8.34 23.67 3.49
N THR A 119 8.12 23.50 2.19
CA THR A 119 7.81 22.18 1.60
C THR A 119 8.97 21.19 1.74
N LEU A 120 10.23 21.64 1.57
CA LEU A 120 11.41 20.82 1.82
C LEU A 120 11.55 20.41 3.30
N GLU A 121 11.12 21.28 4.22
CA GLU A 121 11.09 20.97 5.65
C GLU A 121 10.09 19.85 5.98
N LEU A 122 8.90 19.86 5.38
CA LEU A 122 7.90 18.80 5.53
C LEU A 122 8.45 17.40 5.21
N VAL A 123 9.36 17.30 4.24
CA VAL A 123 9.98 16.03 3.84
C VAL A 123 11.36 15.81 4.49
N GLY A 124 11.75 16.61 5.49
CA GLY A 124 13.02 16.48 6.19
C GLY A 124 14.25 16.85 5.36
N MET A 125 14.09 17.70 4.33
CA MET A 125 15.16 18.06 3.39
C MET A 125 15.69 19.50 3.54
N ARG A 126 15.24 20.26 4.54
CA ARG A 126 15.59 21.67 4.73
C ARG A 126 17.10 21.93 4.78
N GLU A 127 17.82 21.16 5.59
CA GLU A 127 19.28 21.32 5.76
C GLU A 127 20.06 20.95 4.50
N ARG A 128 19.49 20.16 3.62
CA ARG A 128 20.09 19.70 2.37
C ARG A 128 19.65 20.53 1.16
N ALA A 129 18.74 21.50 1.35
CA ALA A 129 18.13 22.29 0.29
C ALA A 129 19.13 23.00 -0.63
N GLY A 130 20.23 23.48 -0.09
CA GLY A 130 21.31 24.18 -0.83
C GLY A 130 22.32 23.27 -1.52
N ARG A 131 22.26 21.95 -1.35
CA ARG A 131 23.16 21.01 -2.03
C ARG A 131 22.69 20.69 -3.43
N LEU A 132 23.60 20.40 -4.34
CA LEU A 132 23.29 19.97 -5.70
C LEU A 132 22.59 18.60 -5.68
N ILE A 133 21.55 18.43 -6.49
CA ILE A 133 20.73 17.20 -6.56
C ILE A 133 21.58 15.97 -6.93
N ARG A 134 22.66 16.14 -7.71
CA ARG A 134 23.61 15.04 -8.01
C ARG A 134 24.24 14.40 -6.77
N THR A 135 24.30 15.12 -5.65
CA THR A 135 24.89 14.63 -4.39
C THR A 135 23.86 13.96 -3.47
N TYR A 136 22.60 13.90 -3.90
CA TYR A 136 21.53 13.31 -3.09
C TYR A 136 21.57 11.78 -3.16
N SER A 137 21.38 11.13 -2.01
CA SER A 137 21.09 9.69 -1.97
C SER A 137 19.77 9.38 -2.66
N HIS A 138 19.49 8.08 -2.89
CA HIS A 138 18.22 7.67 -3.48
C HIS A 138 17.03 8.14 -2.64
N GLY A 139 17.02 7.91 -1.33
CA GLY A 139 15.97 8.38 -0.42
C GLY A 139 15.80 9.90 -0.39
N MET A 140 16.91 10.67 -0.48
CA MET A 140 16.81 12.13 -0.62
C MET A 140 16.17 12.55 -1.94
N ARG A 141 16.39 11.82 -3.03
CA ARG A 141 15.74 12.07 -4.32
C ARG A 141 14.27 11.76 -4.27
N GLN A 142 13.86 10.68 -3.61
CA GLN A 142 12.44 10.35 -3.37
C GLN A 142 11.75 11.44 -2.54
N ARG A 143 12.34 11.86 -1.43
CA ARG A 143 11.82 12.96 -0.60
C ARG A 143 11.70 14.27 -1.40
N LEU A 144 12.66 14.59 -2.27
CA LEU A 144 12.58 15.75 -3.16
C LEU A 144 11.43 15.62 -4.18
N GLY A 145 11.21 14.42 -4.72
CA GLY A 145 10.07 14.11 -5.59
C GLY A 145 8.73 14.31 -4.89
N ILE A 146 8.62 13.86 -3.64
CA ILE A 146 7.43 14.09 -2.80
C ILE A 146 7.25 15.59 -2.52
N ALA A 147 8.33 16.32 -2.18
CA ALA A 147 8.27 17.77 -2.01
C ALA A 147 7.75 18.47 -3.27
N ARG A 148 8.19 18.04 -4.47
CA ARG A 148 7.65 18.54 -5.74
C ARG A 148 6.16 18.26 -5.89
N ALA A 149 5.71 17.06 -5.53
CA ALA A 149 4.30 16.70 -5.60
C ALA A 149 3.44 17.51 -4.61
N LEU A 150 4.00 17.90 -3.46
CA LEU A 150 3.32 18.71 -2.43
C LEU A 150 3.32 20.21 -2.69
N ILE A 151 4.12 20.74 -3.64
CA ILE A 151 4.42 22.17 -3.77
C ILE A 151 3.19 23.06 -4.01
N ASN A 152 2.12 22.51 -4.54
CA ASN A 152 0.88 23.25 -4.79
C ASN A 152 -0.23 22.91 -3.78
N ASP A 153 0.11 22.40 -2.60
CA ASP A 153 -0.83 22.03 -1.55
C ASP A 153 -2.00 21.14 -2.07
N PRO A 154 -1.69 19.99 -2.70
CA PRO A 154 -2.69 19.14 -3.33
C PRO A 154 -3.62 18.50 -2.32
N VAL A 155 -4.87 18.24 -2.70
CA VAL A 155 -5.82 17.48 -1.88
C VAL A 155 -5.65 15.97 -2.04
N VAL A 156 -5.06 15.52 -3.16
CA VAL A 156 -4.73 14.11 -3.42
C VAL A 156 -3.30 13.98 -3.94
N LEU A 157 -2.53 13.06 -3.36
CA LEU A 157 -1.22 12.62 -3.85
C LEU A 157 -1.34 11.24 -4.51
N PHE A 158 -0.72 11.12 -5.69
CA PHE A 158 -0.53 9.85 -6.39
C PHE A 158 0.95 9.50 -6.37
N LEU A 159 1.32 8.38 -5.74
CA LEU A 159 2.69 7.96 -5.55
C LEU A 159 2.89 6.60 -6.21
N ASP A 160 3.75 6.55 -7.23
CA ASP A 160 4.07 5.33 -7.96
C ASP A 160 5.43 4.81 -7.47
N GLU A 161 5.41 3.67 -6.75
CA GLU A 161 6.58 2.99 -6.17
C GLU A 161 7.49 3.92 -5.32
N PRO A 162 6.96 4.67 -4.33
CA PRO A 162 7.74 5.70 -3.64
C PRO A 162 8.88 5.17 -2.78
N VAL A 163 8.84 3.91 -2.36
CA VAL A 163 9.86 3.27 -1.50
C VAL A 163 10.77 2.30 -2.25
N ALA A 164 10.54 2.10 -3.56
CA ALA A 164 11.36 1.20 -4.36
C ALA A 164 12.86 1.58 -4.30
N GLY A 165 13.72 0.58 -4.04
CA GLY A 165 15.17 0.77 -3.98
C GLY A 165 15.70 1.48 -2.72
N LEU A 166 14.86 1.71 -1.71
CA LEU A 166 15.28 2.14 -0.38
C LEU A 166 15.66 0.93 0.48
N ASP A 167 16.57 1.14 1.42
CA ASP A 167 16.83 0.17 2.48
C ASP A 167 15.61 0.07 3.44
N PRO A 168 15.47 -1.01 4.23
CA PRO A 168 14.28 -1.23 5.05
C PRO A 168 13.96 -0.07 6.01
N ARG A 169 14.98 0.55 6.60
CA ARG A 169 14.79 1.71 7.47
C ARG A 169 14.30 2.94 6.70
N GLY A 170 14.88 3.20 5.53
CA GLY A 170 14.46 4.30 4.65
C GLY A 170 13.02 4.13 4.16
N GLN A 171 12.57 2.89 3.93
CA GLN A 171 11.19 2.56 3.60
C GLN A 171 10.25 2.95 4.75
N LEU A 172 10.51 2.45 5.97
CA LEU A 172 9.71 2.76 7.15
C LEU A 172 9.65 4.27 7.43
N ASP A 173 10.79 4.96 7.37
CA ASP A 173 10.88 6.41 7.58
C ASP A 173 10.07 7.21 6.52
N LEU A 174 10.03 6.72 5.28
CA LEU A 174 9.26 7.36 4.22
C LEU A 174 7.77 7.09 4.35
N LEU A 175 7.36 5.87 4.69
CA LEU A 175 5.97 5.49 4.90
C LEU A 175 5.37 6.25 6.11
N ALA A 176 6.13 6.37 7.20
CA ALA A 176 5.73 7.19 8.35
C ALA A 176 5.52 8.66 7.95
N LEU A 177 6.44 9.25 7.19
CA LEU A 177 6.30 10.60 6.65
C LEU A 177 5.02 10.77 5.82
N LEU A 178 4.67 9.80 4.96
CA LEU A 178 3.46 9.86 4.15
C LEU A 178 2.19 9.81 5.01
N ARG A 179 2.18 8.99 6.07
CA ARG A 179 1.08 8.95 7.04
C ARG A 179 0.92 10.29 7.78
N ASP A 180 2.02 10.90 8.22
CA ASP A 180 2.00 12.21 8.88
C ASP A 180 1.44 13.28 7.93
N ILE A 181 1.88 13.30 6.66
CA ILE A 181 1.35 14.21 5.64
C ILE A 181 -0.15 14.01 5.46
N ALA A 182 -0.61 12.77 5.34
CA ALA A 182 -2.03 12.49 5.19
C ALA A 182 -2.83 13.01 6.37
N LYS A 183 -2.43 12.64 7.60
CA LYS A 183 -3.12 12.99 8.85
C LYS A 183 -3.10 14.48 9.14
N ASP A 184 -1.92 15.12 9.08
CA ASP A 184 -1.75 16.49 9.55
C ASP A 184 -2.24 17.53 8.56
N ARG A 185 -2.22 17.22 7.25
CA ARG A 185 -2.65 18.13 6.20
C ARG A 185 -4.02 17.77 5.60
N GLY A 186 -4.59 16.63 5.99
CA GLY A 186 -5.82 16.12 5.38
C GLY A 186 -5.65 15.72 3.90
N THR A 187 -4.42 15.56 3.42
CA THR A 187 -4.14 15.15 2.04
C THR A 187 -4.43 13.67 1.88
N ALA A 188 -5.29 13.29 0.95
CA ALA A 188 -5.49 11.89 0.61
C ALA A 188 -4.31 11.36 -0.21
N ILE A 189 -3.93 10.11 -0.02
CA ILE A 189 -2.78 9.51 -0.72
C ILE A 189 -3.21 8.21 -1.41
N ILE A 190 -2.90 8.07 -2.69
CA ILE A 190 -2.92 6.78 -3.39
C ILE A 190 -1.48 6.33 -3.56
N LEU A 191 -1.18 5.17 -2.97
CA LEU A 191 0.11 4.52 -2.98
C LEU A 191 0.06 3.30 -3.89
N CYS A 192 0.77 3.32 -5.03
CA CYS A 192 1.03 2.10 -5.79
C CYS A 192 2.33 1.47 -5.30
N SER A 193 2.25 0.25 -4.85
CA SER A 193 3.42 -0.58 -4.51
C SER A 193 3.16 -2.03 -4.91
N HIS A 194 4.24 -2.77 -5.18
CA HIS A 194 4.23 -4.22 -5.28
C HIS A 194 4.62 -4.88 -3.95
N GLY A 195 5.12 -4.12 -2.98
CA GLY A 195 5.44 -4.57 -1.63
C GLY A 195 4.18 -4.58 -0.75
N LEU A 196 3.66 -5.78 -0.48
CA LEU A 196 2.41 -5.94 0.27
C LEU A 196 2.56 -5.55 1.74
N SER A 197 3.73 -5.82 2.35
CA SER A 197 4.05 -5.37 3.70
C SER A 197 4.07 -3.85 3.84
N GLU A 198 4.58 -3.14 2.81
CA GLU A 198 4.61 -1.68 2.79
C GLU A 198 3.20 -1.09 2.82
N VAL A 199 2.28 -1.72 2.08
CA VAL A 199 0.87 -1.30 2.00
C VAL A 199 0.14 -1.62 3.32
N GLU A 200 0.41 -2.79 3.91
CA GLU A 200 -0.15 -3.19 5.20
C GLU A 200 0.26 -2.22 6.31
N ASP A 201 1.53 -1.79 6.31
CA ASP A 201 2.06 -0.87 7.31
C ASP A 201 1.62 0.59 7.10
N ALA A 202 1.39 1.04 5.85
CA ALA A 202 1.20 2.44 5.53
C ALA A 202 -0.24 2.81 5.22
N CYS A 203 -1.08 1.88 4.76
CA CYS A 203 -2.39 2.20 4.21
C CYS A 203 -3.53 1.96 5.23
N ASP A 204 -4.53 2.83 5.17
CA ASP A 204 -5.79 2.65 5.88
C ASP A 204 -6.73 1.74 5.08
N ASP A 205 -6.73 1.93 3.75
CA ASP A 205 -7.57 1.22 2.80
C ASP A 205 -6.72 0.58 1.72
N VAL A 206 -7.23 -0.48 1.11
CA VAL A 206 -6.63 -1.14 -0.05
C VAL A 206 -7.65 -1.38 -1.15
N LEU A 207 -7.16 -1.33 -2.38
CA LEU A 207 -7.90 -1.69 -3.58
C LEU A 207 -7.05 -2.69 -4.37
N VAL A 208 -7.54 -3.91 -4.47
CA VAL A 208 -6.87 -5.00 -5.17
C VAL A 208 -7.39 -5.11 -6.58
N LEU A 209 -6.49 -4.96 -7.56
CA LEU A 209 -6.77 -5.06 -8.99
C LEU A 209 -6.23 -6.38 -9.56
N SER A 210 -7.02 -7.05 -10.36
CA SER A 210 -6.60 -8.18 -11.19
C SER A 210 -7.28 -8.08 -12.55
N GLU A 211 -6.53 -8.24 -13.65
CA GLU A 211 -7.03 -8.17 -15.03
C GLU A 211 -7.93 -6.94 -15.34
N GLY A 212 -7.56 -5.80 -14.79
CA GLY A 212 -8.27 -4.53 -14.94
C GLY A 212 -9.57 -4.41 -14.12
N ARG A 213 -9.88 -5.37 -13.22
CA ARG A 213 -11.06 -5.37 -12.35
C ARG A 213 -10.67 -5.21 -10.89
N VAL A 214 -11.53 -4.60 -10.11
CA VAL A 214 -11.44 -4.63 -8.65
C VAL A 214 -11.89 -6.01 -8.16
N VAL A 215 -11.03 -6.72 -7.45
CA VAL A 215 -11.32 -8.02 -6.86
C VAL A 215 -11.60 -7.93 -5.37
N ALA A 216 -11.06 -6.92 -4.70
CA ALA A 216 -11.38 -6.56 -3.32
C ALA A 216 -11.08 -5.07 -3.09
N SER A 217 -11.84 -4.44 -2.19
CA SER A 217 -11.64 -3.05 -1.77
C SER A 217 -12.24 -2.85 -0.37
N GLY A 218 -11.58 -2.07 0.46
CA GLY A 218 -12.01 -1.76 1.82
C GLY A 218 -10.83 -1.43 2.72
N SER A 219 -11.03 -1.40 4.03
CA SER A 219 -9.93 -1.29 4.97
C SER A 219 -8.99 -2.50 4.84
N VAL A 220 -7.71 -2.33 5.23
CA VAL A 220 -6.76 -3.46 5.25
C VAL A 220 -7.34 -4.64 6.03
N SER A 221 -7.96 -4.38 7.19
CA SER A 221 -8.60 -5.41 8.03
C SER A 221 -9.77 -6.11 7.33
N ASP A 222 -10.62 -5.38 6.58
CA ASP A 222 -11.76 -5.96 5.86
C ASP A 222 -11.28 -6.87 4.72
N VAL A 223 -10.24 -6.46 3.99
CA VAL A 223 -9.69 -7.26 2.89
C VAL A 223 -9.00 -8.52 3.42
N LEU A 224 -8.31 -8.43 4.55
CA LEU A 224 -7.75 -9.59 5.25
C LEU A 224 -8.86 -10.55 5.72
N ALA A 225 -9.93 -10.02 6.31
CA ALA A 225 -11.07 -10.85 6.73
C ALA A 225 -11.75 -11.55 5.54
N LEU A 226 -11.92 -10.84 4.41
CA LEU A 226 -12.48 -11.40 3.18
C LEU A 226 -11.62 -12.55 2.62
N ALA A 227 -10.30 -12.40 2.64
CA ALA A 227 -9.39 -13.43 2.19
C ALA A 227 -9.46 -14.68 3.08
N ARG A 228 -9.45 -14.49 4.40
CA ARG A 228 -9.61 -15.61 5.37
C ARG A 228 -10.88 -16.41 5.15
N GLN A 229 -11.98 -15.77 4.77
CA GLN A 229 -13.24 -16.46 4.45
C GLN A 229 -13.17 -17.31 3.16
N ARG A 230 -12.26 -16.99 2.23
CA ARG A 230 -12.07 -17.72 0.97
C ARG A 230 -11.10 -18.89 1.11
N VAL A 231 -10.15 -18.80 2.03
CA VAL A 231 -9.22 -19.90 2.32
C VAL A 231 -10.01 -21.06 2.91
N SER A 232 -9.92 -22.22 2.28
CA SER A 232 -10.65 -23.44 2.66
C SER A 232 -10.04 -24.18 3.82
N GLY A 233 -9.62 -23.48 4.88
CA GLY A 233 -8.98 -24.00 6.08
C GLY A 233 -8.14 -22.89 6.68
N THR A 234 -8.05 -22.82 7.99
CA THR A 234 -7.09 -21.91 8.63
C THR A 234 -5.83 -22.71 8.90
N ASP A 235 -4.78 -22.45 8.13
CA ASP A 235 -3.49 -23.05 8.36
C ASP A 235 -2.66 -22.17 9.29
N LEU A 236 -2.02 -22.81 10.26
CA LEU A 236 -1.11 -22.17 11.19
C LEU A 236 0.31 -22.63 10.89
N ARG A 237 1.26 -21.72 10.93
CA ARG A 237 2.69 -22.04 10.90
C ARG A 237 3.27 -21.86 12.29
N ILE A 238 3.70 -22.97 12.89
CA ILE A 238 4.28 -22.96 14.22
C ILE A 238 5.75 -23.35 14.12
N HIS A 239 6.62 -22.51 14.67
CA HIS A 239 8.05 -22.78 14.73
C HIS A 239 8.46 -23.10 16.17
N VAL A 240 9.05 -24.28 16.36
CA VAL A 240 9.57 -24.75 17.62
C VAL A 240 11.04 -25.18 17.46
N PRO A 241 11.83 -25.28 18.53
CA PRO A 241 13.16 -25.89 18.44
C PRO A 241 13.07 -27.29 17.87
N THR A 242 14.03 -27.68 17.03
CA THR A 242 14.07 -29.03 16.42
C THR A 242 14.01 -30.14 17.45
N SER A 243 14.63 -29.95 18.63
CA SER A 243 14.58 -30.90 19.77
C SER A 243 13.18 -31.09 20.36
N ALA A 244 12.26 -30.15 20.13
CA ALA A 244 10.89 -30.20 20.64
C ALA A 244 9.87 -30.57 19.55
N ALA A 245 10.29 -30.68 18.28
CA ALA A 245 9.41 -30.83 17.12
C ALA A 245 8.53 -32.08 17.16
N GLU A 246 9.07 -33.23 17.59
CA GLU A 246 8.29 -34.48 17.75
C GLU A 246 7.22 -34.33 18.84
N ARG A 247 7.58 -33.74 20.00
CA ARG A 247 6.63 -33.49 21.08
C ARG A 247 5.54 -32.52 20.64
N ALA A 248 5.93 -31.43 19.99
CA ALA A 248 4.98 -30.46 19.45
C ALA A 248 3.99 -31.08 18.45
N ASN A 249 4.49 -31.93 17.53
CA ASN A 249 3.65 -32.66 16.60
C ASN A 249 2.65 -33.59 17.32
N ALA A 250 3.08 -34.29 18.35
CA ALA A 250 2.22 -35.18 19.14
C ALA A 250 1.13 -34.39 19.90
N THR A 251 1.51 -33.32 20.60
CA THR A 251 0.58 -32.42 21.30
C THR A 251 -0.44 -31.82 20.33
N LEU A 252 0.00 -31.28 19.22
CA LEU A 252 -0.88 -30.65 18.22
C LEU A 252 -1.89 -31.65 17.65
N ARG A 253 -1.47 -32.88 17.32
CA ARG A 253 -2.38 -33.90 16.80
C ARG A 253 -3.42 -34.39 17.82
N ALA A 254 -3.20 -34.18 19.11
CA ALA A 254 -4.17 -34.50 20.15
C ALA A 254 -5.28 -33.44 20.30
N ILE A 255 -5.13 -32.25 19.71
CA ILE A 255 -6.12 -31.17 19.80
C ILE A 255 -7.26 -31.44 18.80
N PRO A 256 -8.54 -31.55 19.25
CA PRO A 256 -9.66 -31.88 18.37
C PRO A 256 -9.92 -30.85 17.26
N ALA A 257 -9.49 -29.62 17.46
CA ALA A 257 -9.64 -28.54 16.47
C ALA A 257 -8.64 -28.66 15.32
N ILE A 258 -7.67 -29.57 15.36
CA ILE A 258 -6.63 -29.74 14.34
C ILE A 258 -6.97 -30.92 13.45
N GLU A 259 -7.11 -30.64 12.13
CA GLU A 259 -7.37 -31.64 11.11
C GLU A 259 -6.09 -32.35 10.66
N SER A 260 -5.01 -31.60 10.50
CA SER A 260 -3.72 -32.17 10.08
C SER A 260 -2.53 -31.36 10.59
N VAL A 261 -1.40 -32.06 10.81
CA VAL A 261 -0.10 -31.46 11.12
C VAL A 261 0.92 -32.03 10.15
N ARG A 262 1.60 -31.15 9.38
CA ARG A 262 2.61 -31.45 8.37
C ARG A 262 3.96 -30.83 8.76
N GLY A 263 5.05 -31.41 8.28
CA GLY A 263 6.41 -30.87 8.48
C GLY A 263 6.99 -31.08 9.87
N GLY A 264 8.03 -30.36 10.22
CA GLY A 264 8.51 -30.13 11.59
C GLY A 264 9.67 -30.94 12.09
N ILE A 265 9.90 -32.18 11.65
CA ILE A 265 10.89 -33.07 12.26
C ILE A 265 12.34 -32.64 12.00
N VAL A 266 12.59 -31.96 10.86
CA VAL A 266 13.96 -31.62 10.44
C VAL A 266 14.31 -30.16 10.73
N ASP A 267 13.34 -29.23 10.62
CA ASP A 267 13.56 -27.78 10.70
C ASP A 267 12.76 -27.09 11.80
N GLY A 268 11.94 -27.84 12.55
CA GLY A 268 11.11 -27.30 13.62
C GLY A 268 9.90 -26.47 13.13
N ARG A 269 9.60 -26.48 11.83
CA ARG A 269 8.46 -25.76 11.24
C ARG A 269 7.30 -26.69 11.01
N LEU A 270 6.21 -26.47 11.72
CA LEU A 270 4.98 -27.25 11.65
C LEU A 270 3.90 -26.46 10.92
N GLU A 271 3.30 -27.05 9.91
CA GLU A 271 2.10 -26.55 9.24
C GLU A 271 0.89 -27.29 9.80
N VAL A 272 -0.05 -26.55 10.37
CA VAL A 272 -1.20 -27.08 11.12
C VAL A 272 -2.47 -26.61 10.44
N SER A 273 -3.28 -27.54 9.94
CA SER A 273 -4.60 -27.21 9.36
C SER A 273 -5.67 -27.42 10.44
N LEU A 274 -6.51 -26.39 10.64
CA LEU A 274 -7.62 -26.43 11.59
C LEU A 274 -8.84 -27.09 10.96
N ALA A 275 -9.56 -27.91 11.75
CA ALA A 275 -10.82 -28.50 11.35
C ALA A 275 -11.89 -27.40 11.15
N ARG A 276 -12.70 -27.52 10.09
CA ARG A 276 -13.81 -26.61 9.81
C ARG A 276 -14.88 -26.70 10.88
N GLY A 277 -15.12 -25.62 11.61
CA GLY A 277 -16.26 -25.45 12.48
C GLY A 277 -17.00 -24.17 12.14
N PRO A 278 -18.34 -24.10 12.23
CA PRO A 278 -19.05 -22.85 12.10
C PRO A 278 -18.66 -21.94 13.27
N ASP A 279 -18.18 -20.73 12.97
CA ASP A 279 -18.01 -19.58 13.89
C ASP A 279 -17.14 -19.75 15.15
N GLN A 280 -16.24 -20.72 15.24
CA GLN A 280 -15.20 -20.63 16.25
C GLN A 280 -14.22 -19.52 15.81
N ALA A 281 -14.24 -18.44 16.57
CA ALA A 281 -13.30 -17.34 16.36
C ALA A 281 -11.88 -17.94 16.33
N ILE A 282 -11.17 -17.78 15.22
CA ILE A 282 -9.78 -18.24 15.00
C ILE A 282 -8.91 -17.90 16.22
N GLU A 283 -9.16 -16.75 16.85
CA GLU A 283 -8.49 -16.29 18.06
C GLU A 283 -8.64 -17.22 19.26
N GLY A 284 -9.83 -17.82 19.49
CA GLY A 284 -10.05 -18.75 20.59
C GLY A 284 -9.26 -20.04 20.41
N THR A 285 -9.31 -20.62 19.20
CA THR A 285 -8.57 -21.85 18.87
C THR A 285 -7.06 -21.63 18.87
N THR A 286 -6.62 -20.47 18.39
CA THR A 286 -5.21 -20.08 18.39
C THR A 286 -4.64 -20.00 19.80
N ASN A 287 -5.37 -19.36 20.71
CA ASN A 287 -4.97 -19.26 22.13
C ASN A 287 -4.94 -20.64 22.82
N GLU A 288 -5.93 -21.47 22.53
CA GLU A 288 -5.98 -22.86 23.09
C GLU A 288 -4.77 -23.69 22.63
N ILE A 289 -4.39 -23.59 21.36
CA ILE A 289 -3.20 -24.26 20.83
C ILE A 289 -1.92 -23.77 21.51
N LEU A 290 -1.78 -22.43 21.65
CA LEU A 290 -0.63 -21.84 22.34
C LEU A 290 -0.56 -22.26 23.80
N ASP A 291 -1.67 -22.22 24.53
CA ASP A 291 -1.76 -22.60 25.95
C ASP A 291 -1.37 -24.07 26.12
N GLN A 292 -1.79 -24.93 25.20
CA GLN A 292 -1.47 -26.36 25.29
C GLN A 292 0.01 -26.66 25.00
N LEU A 293 0.60 -25.98 24.00
CA LEU A 293 2.05 -26.09 23.71
C LEU A 293 2.89 -25.59 24.89
N LEU A 294 2.52 -24.44 25.47
CA LEU A 294 3.21 -23.87 26.62
C LEU A 294 3.00 -24.71 27.88
N GLY A 295 1.82 -25.30 28.09
CA GLY A 295 1.50 -26.21 29.20
C GLY A 295 2.34 -27.49 29.16
N ASP A 296 2.66 -27.97 27.96
CA ASP A 296 3.55 -29.13 27.74
C ASP A 296 5.05 -28.73 27.74
N GLU A 297 5.38 -27.52 28.21
CA GLU A 297 6.74 -26.95 28.20
C GLU A 297 7.44 -27.02 26.84
N ILE A 298 6.69 -26.79 25.76
CA ILE A 298 7.21 -26.72 24.40
C ILE A 298 7.50 -25.26 24.07
N PRO A 299 8.77 -24.86 23.84
CA PRO A 299 9.10 -23.48 23.46
C PRO A 299 8.56 -23.16 22.07
N VAL A 300 7.78 -22.09 21.93
CA VAL A 300 7.30 -21.59 20.65
C VAL A 300 8.21 -20.45 20.21
N LEU A 301 8.92 -20.62 19.08
CA LEU A 301 9.83 -19.63 18.50
C LEU A 301 9.11 -18.68 17.53
N GLY A 302 8.03 -19.13 16.94
CA GLY A 302 7.19 -18.35 16.03
C GLY A 302 5.81 -18.98 15.90
N PHE A 303 4.81 -18.12 15.73
CA PHE A 303 3.42 -18.54 15.54
C PHE A 303 2.79 -17.58 14.53
N GLU A 304 2.37 -18.11 13.39
CA GLU A 304 1.73 -17.33 12.33
C GLU A 304 0.42 -18.00 11.92
N VAL A 305 -0.62 -17.20 11.76
CA VAL A 305 -1.90 -17.63 11.19
C VAL A 305 -1.84 -17.34 9.69
N GLU A 306 -1.99 -18.36 8.85
CA GLU A 306 -2.02 -18.18 7.40
C GLU A 306 -3.25 -17.33 7.00
N GLY A 307 -3.08 -16.44 6.02
CA GLY A 307 -4.10 -15.42 5.74
C GLY A 307 -4.10 -14.24 6.71
N SER A 308 -3.15 -14.18 7.66
CA SER A 308 -3.02 -13.03 8.56
C SER A 308 -2.33 -11.83 7.91
N ARG A 309 -1.61 -12.04 6.81
CA ARG A 309 -0.89 -11.01 6.08
C ARG A 309 -1.57 -10.67 4.76
N LEU A 310 -1.43 -9.41 4.35
CA LEU A 310 -1.97 -8.94 3.07
C LEU A 310 -1.42 -9.71 1.87
N GLN A 311 -0.22 -10.31 2.00
CA GLN A 311 0.39 -11.16 0.97
C GLN A 311 -0.43 -12.43 0.71
N ASP A 312 -0.88 -13.09 1.76
CA ASP A 312 -1.68 -14.31 1.65
C ASP A 312 -3.05 -13.99 1.04
N ALA A 313 -3.67 -12.90 1.53
CA ALA A 313 -4.91 -12.37 0.99
C ALA A 313 -4.82 -12.02 -0.50
N PHE A 314 -3.70 -11.46 -0.92
CA PHE A 314 -3.47 -11.06 -2.30
C PHE A 314 -3.38 -12.27 -3.24
N ILE A 315 -2.63 -13.32 -2.86
CA ILE A 315 -2.50 -14.56 -3.65
C ILE A 315 -3.88 -15.19 -3.85
N GLU A 316 -4.64 -15.39 -2.77
CA GLU A 316 -5.99 -15.96 -2.83
C GLU A 316 -6.96 -15.15 -3.71
N LEU A 317 -6.92 -13.83 -3.59
CA LEU A 317 -7.81 -12.95 -4.34
C LEU A 317 -7.47 -12.85 -5.82
N THR A 318 -6.19 -13.06 -6.19
CA THR A 318 -5.72 -12.90 -7.57
C THR A 318 -5.53 -14.22 -8.31
N GLU A 319 -5.12 -15.31 -7.64
CA GLU A 319 -4.82 -16.62 -8.25
C GLU A 319 -6.00 -17.62 -8.14
N GLY A 320 -6.88 -17.49 -7.16
CA GLY A 320 -8.03 -18.38 -6.93
C GLY A 320 -9.11 -18.37 -8.03
N ARG A 321 -8.88 -17.68 -9.16
CA ARG A 321 -9.79 -17.66 -10.33
C ARG A 321 -9.32 -18.51 -11.51
N SER A 322 -8.24 -19.28 -11.36
CA SER A 322 -7.68 -20.14 -12.43
C SER A 322 -8.16 -21.59 -12.34
N SER A 323 -9.38 -21.83 -11.85
CA SER A 323 -9.98 -23.16 -11.83
C SER A 323 -11.33 -23.17 -12.50
#